data_4ec9f5e059fd4d84df749c9985fb31a8
#
_entry.id   4ec9f5e059fd4d84df749c9985fb31a8
#
_cell.length_a   1.000
_cell.length_b   1.000
_cell.length_c   1.000
_cell.angle_alpha   90.00
_cell.angle_beta   90.00
_cell.angle_gamma   90.00
#
_symmetry.space_group_name_H-M   'P 1'
#
loop_
_entity.id
_entity.type
_entity.pdbx_description
1 polymer ?
#
loop_
_entity_poly.entity_id
_entity_poly.type
_entity_poly.pdbx_seq_one_letter_code
_entity_poly.pdbx_strand_id
1 'polypeptide(L)'
;MNHGFQVVGIRQSDSLPALKPQNRRQKRPIASALILLLILSGCLACELIMTKDPSYLDLHHYSVPPDREFFFGTDTMGRDIFSMIWYGGRISLWIGFVSTFMTTAVAVILGAISGCSPDKADAVIMRIVDILLSIPGLLP
;
A
#
# COMPACT_ATOMS: atom_id res chain seq x y z
N MET A 1 -18.33 -66.47 -19.03
CA MET A 1 -18.71 -65.06 -19.39
C MET A 1 -17.68 -64.13 -18.79
N ASN A 2 -16.63 -63.81 -19.56
CA ASN A 2 -15.55 -62.93 -19.15
C ASN A 2 -15.90 -61.49 -19.51
N HIS A 3 -16.31 -60.71 -18.57
CA HIS A 3 -16.39 -59.28 -18.76
C HIS A 3 -15.00 -58.67 -18.55
N GLY A 4 -14.28 -58.52 -19.67
CA GLY A 4 -13.01 -57.78 -19.67
C GLY A 4 -13.21 -56.33 -19.28
N PHE A 5 -12.62 -55.94 -18.16
CA PHE A 5 -12.43 -54.54 -17.80
C PHE A 5 -11.52 -53.91 -18.87
N GLN A 6 -12.05 -53.08 -19.75
CA GLN A 6 -11.24 -52.22 -20.58
C GLN A 6 -10.73 -51.08 -19.70
N VAL A 7 -9.44 -51.11 -19.41
CA VAL A 7 -8.75 -49.95 -18.84
C VAL A 7 -8.78 -48.86 -19.89
N VAL A 8 -9.63 -47.87 -19.66
CA VAL A 8 -9.64 -46.64 -20.47
C VAL A 8 -8.23 -46.05 -20.39
N GLY A 9 -7.49 -46.13 -21.48
CA GLY A 9 -6.12 -45.66 -21.58
C GLY A 9 -6.05 -44.22 -21.11
N ILE A 10 -5.14 -43.97 -20.18
CA ILE A 10 -4.72 -42.62 -19.78
C ILE A 10 -4.37 -41.93 -21.10
N ARG A 11 -5.19 -40.96 -21.49
CA ARG A 11 -4.94 -40.11 -22.65
C ARG A 11 -3.57 -39.54 -22.44
N GLN A 12 -2.62 -39.96 -23.26
CA GLN A 12 -1.27 -39.41 -23.25
C GLN A 12 -1.43 -37.89 -23.25
N SER A 13 -1.00 -37.28 -22.15
CA SER A 13 -1.06 -35.84 -22.00
C SER A 13 -0.34 -35.24 -23.20
N ASP A 14 -1.13 -34.64 -24.11
CA ASP A 14 -0.56 -33.77 -25.13
C ASP A 14 0.47 -32.91 -24.45
N SER A 15 1.70 -33.05 -24.86
CA SER A 15 2.84 -32.31 -24.31
C SER A 15 2.44 -30.83 -24.27
N LEU A 16 2.16 -30.33 -23.06
CA LEU A 16 1.93 -28.91 -22.87
C LEU A 16 3.05 -28.18 -23.59
N PRO A 17 2.75 -27.27 -24.51
CA PRO A 17 3.78 -26.54 -25.22
C PRO A 17 4.69 -25.92 -24.18
N ALA A 18 5.97 -26.31 -24.20
CA ALA A 18 6.97 -25.81 -23.27
C ALA A 18 6.86 -24.29 -23.28
N LEU A 19 6.42 -23.73 -22.18
CA LEU A 19 6.32 -22.28 -22.00
C LEU A 19 7.71 -21.73 -22.26
N LYS A 20 7.88 -21.20 -23.47
CA LYS A 20 9.13 -20.55 -23.90
C LYS A 20 9.46 -19.53 -22.80
N PRO A 21 10.63 -19.60 -22.14
CA PRO A 21 10.95 -18.66 -21.09
C PRO A 21 10.84 -17.27 -21.71
N GLN A 22 9.81 -16.56 -21.34
CA GLN A 22 9.60 -15.19 -21.77
C GLN A 22 10.72 -14.38 -21.11
N ASN A 23 11.81 -14.22 -21.84
CA ASN A 23 12.93 -13.37 -21.44
C ASN A 23 12.43 -11.92 -21.43
N ARG A 24 11.58 -11.61 -20.44
CA ARG A 24 11.23 -10.24 -20.10
C ARG A 24 12.56 -9.63 -19.68
N ARG A 25 13.19 -8.92 -20.59
CA ARG A 25 14.22 -7.95 -20.23
C ARG A 25 13.63 -7.14 -19.08
N GLN A 26 14.04 -7.49 -17.90
CA GLN A 26 13.64 -6.83 -16.66
C GLN A 26 14.25 -5.44 -16.76
N LYS A 27 13.50 -4.53 -17.39
CA LYS A 27 13.86 -3.11 -17.41
C LYS A 27 13.90 -2.76 -15.93
N ARG A 28 15.10 -2.59 -15.41
CA ARG A 28 15.31 -2.24 -14.01
C ARG A 28 14.41 -1.04 -13.72
N PRO A 29 13.53 -1.08 -12.75
CA PRO A 29 12.57 -0.01 -12.49
C PRO A 29 13.26 1.20 -11.84
N ILE A 30 14.43 1.58 -12.41
CA ILE A 30 15.27 2.65 -11.89
C ILE A 30 14.51 3.97 -11.96
N ALA A 31 13.76 4.20 -13.04
CA ALA A 31 12.98 5.42 -13.20
C ALA A 31 11.88 5.53 -12.12
N SER A 32 11.14 4.44 -11.85
CA SER A 32 10.11 4.45 -10.82
C SER A 32 10.70 4.58 -9.41
N ALA A 33 11.85 3.93 -9.16
CA ALA A 33 12.55 4.06 -7.89
C ALA A 33 13.06 5.49 -7.68
N LEU A 34 13.58 6.16 -8.72
CA LEU A 34 14.01 7.54 -8.64
C LEU A 34 12.84 8.50 -8.36
N ILE A 35 11.71 8.31 -9.04
CA ILE A 35 10.51 9.13 -8.81
C ILE A 35 10.01 8.94 -7.38
N LEU A 36 9.94 7.70 -6.90
CA LEU A 36 9.52 7.40 -5.53
C LEU A 36 10.45 8.06 -4.50
N LEU A 37 11.76 7.92 -4.70
CA LEU A 37 12.77 8.52 -3.82
C LEU A 37 12.67 10.04 -3.82
N LEU A 38 12.42 10.66 -4.96
CA LEU A 38 12.23 12.10 -5.09
C LEU A 38 10.99 12.57 -4.31
N ILE A 39 9.87 11.86 -4.43
CA ILE A 39 8.65 12.19 -3.67
C ILE A 39 8.88 12.04 -2.17
N LEU A 40 9.48 10.93 -1.75
CA LEU A 40 9.77 10.67 -0.33
C LEU A 40 10.71 11.72 0.25
N SER A 41 11.78 12.05 -0.46
CA SER A 41 12.74 13.08 -0.03
C SER A 41 12.10 14.47 0.03
N GLY A 42 11.23 14.80 -0.91
CA GLY A 42 10.46 16.05 -0.89
C GLY A 42 9.52 16.15 0.30
N CYS A 43 8.80 15.08 0.61
CA CYS A 43 7.92 15.06 1.79
C CYS A 43 8.68 15.13 3.12
N LEU A 44 9.87 14.51 3.21
CA LEU A 44 10.72 14.61 4.41
C LEU A 44 11.35 16.00 4.56
N ALA A 45 11.73 16.63 3.44
CA ALA A 45 12.29 17.95 3.39
C ALA A 45 11.22 19.05 3.24
N CYS A 46 9.97 18.78 3.60
CA CYS A 46 8.86 19.69 3.36
C CYS A 46 9.08 21.09 3.98
N GLU A 47 9.75 21.17 5.13
CA GLU A 47 10.08 22.45 5.81
C GLU A 47 10.99 23.36 4.96
N LEU A 48 11.81 22.77 4.07
CA LEU A 48 12.66 23.53 3.14
C LEU A 48 11.93 23.92 1.86
N ILE A 49 10.88 23.17 1.51
CA ILE A 49 10.12 23.32 0.25
C ILE A 49 8.90 24.23 0.46
N MET A 50 8.29 24.19 1.66
CA MET A 50 7.15 25.02 1.98
C MET A 50 7.51 26.51 1.91
N THR A 51 6.67 27.25 1.22
CA THR A 51 6.81 28.70 1.09
C THR A 51 6.19 29.43 2.28
N LYS A 52 5.13 28.85 2.84
CA LYS A 52 4.36 29.43 3.95
C LYS A 52 3.94 28.34 4.94
N ASP A 53 3.62 28.73 6.17
CA ASP A 53 3.08 27.83 7.18
C ASP A 53 1.68 27.34 6.72
N PRO A 54 1.47 26.02 6.56
CA PRO A 54 0.20 25.46 6.10
C PRO A 54 -0.96 25.67 7.09
N SER A 55 -0.64 26.02 8.34
CA SER A 55 -1.65 26.32 9.38
C SER A 55 -2.03 27.80 9.42
N TYR A 56 -1.30 28.67 8.73
CA TYR A 56 -1.56 30.10 8.72
C TYR A 56 -2.79 30.40 7.86
N LEU A 57 -3.76 31.10 8.45
CA LEU A 57 -5.00 31.55 7.81
C LEU A 57 -4.82 32.99 7.37
N ASP A 58 -4.86 33.22 6.06
CA ASP A 58 -4.82 34.56 5.49
C ASP A 58 -6.14 34.91 4.81
N LEU A 59 -7.03 35.50 5.58
CA LEU A 59 -8.36 35.87 5.10
C LEU A 59 -8.35 36.97 4.01
N HIS A 60 -7.21 37.65 3.79
CA HIS A 60 -7.07 38.64 2.73
C HIS A 60 -6.82 37.98 1.36
N HIS A 61 -6.30 36.74 1.35
CA HIS A 61 -5.96 36.00 0.14
C HIS A 61 -6.81 34.72 0.00
N TYR A 62 -8.11 34.78 0.31
CA TYR A 62 -8.98 33.62 0.15
C TYR A 62 -9.30 33.35 -1.33
N SER A 63 -9.24 32.09 -1.73
CA SER A 63 -9.56 31.62 -3.11
C SER A 63 -8.82 32.40 -4.21
N VAL A 64 -7.56 32.73 -3.97
CA VAL A 64 -6.71 33.39 -4.97
C VAL A 64 -6.26 32.35 -6.01
N PRO A 65 -6.35 32.64 -7.31
CA PRO A 65 -5.85 31.76 -8.36
C PRO A 65 -4.32 31.63 -8.29
N PRO A 66 -3.74 30.60 -8.95
CA PRO A 66 -2.30 30.39 -9.00
C PRO A 66 -1.56 31.64 -9.50
N ASP A 67 -0.55 32.08 -8.71
CA ASP A 67 0.30 33.23 -9.02
C ASP A 67 1.75 32.91 -8.57
N ARG A 68 2.67 33.86 -8.77
CA ARG A 68 4.08 33.72 -8.37
C ARG A 68 4.29 33.59 -6.86
N GLU A 69 3.36 34.13 -6.08
CA GLU A 69 3.38 34.04 -4.62
C GLU A 69 2.71 32.73 -4.12
N PHE A 70 1.65 32.27 -4.80
CA PHE A 70 0.91 31.05 -4.48
C PHE A 70 0.91 30.11 -5.69
N PHE A 71 1.84 29.19 -5.77
CA PHE A 71 2.03 28.31 -6.95
C PHE A 71 0.78 27.54 -7.37
N PHE A 72 -0.05 27.10 -6.42
CA PHE A 72 -1.31 26.41 -6.67
C PHE A 72 -2.53 27.21 -6.19
N GLY A 73 -2.33 28.48 -5.88
CA GLY A 73 -3.37 29.32 -5.32
C GLY A 73 -3.64 29.04 -3.84
N THR A 74 -4.71 29.61 -3.32
CA THR A 74 -5.16 29.45 -1.94
C THR A 74 -6.53 28.80 -1.85
N ASP A 75 -6.78 28.14 -0.72
CA ASP A 75 -8.09 27.56 -0.41
C ASP A 75 -9.10 28.63 0.06
N THR A 76 -10.30 28.18 0.44
CA THR A 76 -11.36 29.05 0.98
C THR A 76 -11.04 29.66 2.35
N MET A 77 -9.91 29.29 2.95
CA MET A 77 -9.41 29.84 4.23
C MET A 77 -8.12 30.65 4.03
N GLY A 78 -7.70 30.88 2.77
CA GLY A 78 -6.49 31.61 2.44
C GLY A 78 -5.20 30.85 2.72
N ARG A 79 -5.25 29.51 2.85
CA ARG A 79 -4.06 28.69 3.05
C ARG A 79 -3.39 28.37 1.73
N ASP A 80 -2.07 28.35 1.68
CA ASP A 80 -1.30 27.98 0.51
C ASP A 80 -1.44 26.46 0.21
N ILE A 81 -2.08 26.15 -0.93
CA ILE A 81 -2.32 24.78 -1.34
C ILE A 81 -1.02 24.01 -1.59
N PHE A 82 0.02 24.66 -2.12
CA PHE A 82 1.32 24.04 -2.36
C PHE A 82 1.95 23.55 -1.05
N SER A 83 1.99 24.41 -0.05
CA SER A 83 2.52 24.05 1.28
C SER A 83 1.69 22.97 1.97
N MET A 84 0.35 23.02 1.81
CA MET A 84 -0.54 21.98 2.36
C MET A 84 -0.29 20.60 1.74
N ILE A 85 0.00 20.50 0.45
CA ILE A 85 0.28 19.22 -0.22
C ILE A 85 1.54 18.57 0.36
N TRP A 86 2.61 19.31 0.50
CA TRP A 86 3.87 18.78 1.05
C TRP A 86 3.76 18.40 2.53
N TYR A 87 3.11 19.25 3.30
CA TYR A 87 2.87 18.98 4.72
C TYR A 87 1.93 17.77 4.94
N GLY A 88 0.83 17.72 4.17
CA GLY A 88 -0.09 16.58 4.19
C GLY A 88 0.59 15.28 3.75
N GLY A 89 1.46 15.34 2.73
CA GLY A 89 2.27 14.21 2.30
C GLY A 89 3.18 13.69 3.43
N ARG A 90 3.85 14.57 4.16
CA ARG A 90 4.67 14.20 5.33
C ARG A 90 3.86 13.49 6.41
N ILE A 91 2.69 14.05 6.78
CA ILE A 91 1.80 13.44 7.78
C ILE A 91 1.34 12.06 7.32
N SER A 92 0.90 11.94 6.07
CA SER A 92 0.45 10.67 5.49
C SER A 92 1.54 9.60 5.50
N LEU A 93 2.78 9.97 5.19
CA LEU A 93 3.93 9.06 5.27
C LEU A 93 4.18 8.58 6.69
N TRP A 94 4.14 9.48 7.67
CA TRP A 94 4.32 9.12 9.08
C TRP A 94 3.23 8.19 9.58
N ILE A 95 1.97 8.51 9.30
CA ILE A 95 0.83 7.66 9.68
C ILE A 95 0.95 6.29 9.02
N GLY A 96 1.24 6.25 7.71
CA GLY A 96 1.41 5.01 6.97
C GLY A 96 2.57 4.17 7.50
N PHE A 97 3.70 4.78 7.82
CA PHE A 97 4.86 4.09 8.37
C PHE A 97 4.56 3.48 9.75
N VAL A 98 4.00 4.27 10.68
CA VAL A 98 3.64 3.80 12.02
C VAL A 98 2.59 2.70 11.95
N SER A 99 1.54 2.88 11.14
CA SER A 99 0.48 1.89 10.95
C SER A 99 1.02 0.58 10.39
N THR A 100 1.85 0.64 9.35
CA THR A 100 2.45 -0.55 8.75
C THR A 100 3.37 -1.28 9.74
N PHE A 101 4.18 -0.53 10.49
CA PHE A 101 5.06 -1.10 11.51
C PHE A 101 4.26 -1.82 12.60
N MET A 102 3.23 -1.18 13.13
CA MET A 102 2.36 -1.77 14.16
C MET A 102 1.66 -3.02 13.64
N THR A 103 1.07 -2.94 12.45
CA THR A 103 0.37 -4.08 11.85
C THR A 103 1.31 -5.25 11.60
N THR A 104 2.50 -4.98 11.06
CA THR A 104 3.50 -6.02 10.81
C THR A 104 3.98 -6.66 12.10
N ALA A 105 4.24 -5.86 13.14
CA ALA A 105 4.66 -6.39 14.45
C ALA A 105 3.60 -7.34 15.04
N VAL A 106 2.33 -6.92 15.02
CA VAL A 106 1.21 -7.77 15.49
C VAL A 106 1.08 -9.03 14.66
N ALA A 107 1.14 -8.91 13.32
CA ALA A 107 1.05 -10.07 12.41
C ALA A 107 2.18 -11.08 12.63
N VAL A 108 3.41 -10.61 12.84
CA VAL A 108 4.57 -11.49 13.10
C VAL A 108 4.42 -12.18 14.45
N ILE A 109 4.02 -11.47 15.50
CA ILE A 109 3.81 -12.04 16.83
C ILE A 109 2.71 -13.11 16.79
N LEU A 110 1.54 -12.78 16.23
CA LEU A 110 0.44 -13.73 16.14
C LEU A 110 0.78 -14.92 15.24
N GLY A 111 1.45 -14.70 14.11
CA GLY A 111 1.90 -15.75 13.21
C GLY A 111 2.94 -16.68 13.88
N ALA A 112 3.87 -16.12 14.65
CA ALA A 112 4.84 -16.91 15.38
C ALA A 112 4.18 -17.76 16.50
N ILE A 113 3.25 -17.18 17.24
CA ILE A 113 2.50 -17.90 18.27
C ILE A 113 1.67 -19.03 17.65
N SER A 114 0.94 -18.75 16.57
CA SER A 114 0.14 -19.73 15.84
C SER A 114 1.00 -20.88 15.31
N GLY A 115 2.12 -20.55 14.63
CA GLY A 115 3.00 -21.55 14.05
C GLY A 115 3.78 -22.42 15.05
N CYS A 116 3.98 -21.95 16.29
CA CYS A 116 4.66 -22.70 17.34
C CYS A 116 3.69 -23.39 18.32
N SER A 117 2.39 -23.14 18.20
CA SER A 117 1.37 -23.64 19.13
C SER A 117 0.79 -24.98 18.68
N PRO A 118 0.29 -25.81 19.62
CA PRO A 118 -0.51 -27.00 19.27
C PRO A 118 -1.74 -26.62 18.46
N ASP A 119 -2.23 -27.54 17.61
CA ASP A 119 -3.37 -27.38 16.69
C ASP A 119 -4.60 -26.68 17.30
N LYS A 120 -4.83 -26.88 18.61
CA LYS A 120 -5.96 -26.26 19.33
C LYS A 120 -5.81 -24.75 19.50
N ALA A 121 -4.61 -24.24 19.74
CA ALA A 121 -4.35 -22.82 19.93
C ALA A 121 -4.38 -22.09 18.58
N ASP A 122 -3.85 -22.69 17.53
CA ASP A 122 -3.95 -22.19 16.17
C ASP A 122 -5.42 -22.05 15.73
N ALA A 123 -6.24 -23.09 15.98
CA ALA A 123 -7.65 -23.06 15.66
C ALA A 123 -8.43 -21.90 16.37
N VAL A 124 -8.06 -21.58 17.61
CA VAL A 124 -8.66 -20.47 18.35
C VAL A 124 -8.24 -19.13 17.76
N ILE A 125 -6.97 -18.94 17.46
CA ILE A 125 -6.45 -17.71 16.85
C ILE A 125 -7.13 -17.46 15.51
N MET A 126 -7.20 -18.49 14.65
CA MET A 126 -7.87 -18.41 13.36
C MET A 126 -9.36 -18.05 13.49
N ARG A 127 -10.07 -18.60 14.48
CA ARG A 127 -11.46 -18.24 14.74
C ARG A 127 -11.63 -16.78 15.11
N ILE A 128 -10.73 -16.23 15.93
CA ILE A 128 -10.77 -14.81 16.30
C ILE A 128 -10.55 -13.95 15.07
N VAL A 129 -9.60 -14.28 14.23
CA VAL A 129 -9.30 -13.58 12.98
C VAL A 129 -10.51 -13.61 12.04
N ASP A 130 -11.14 -14.79 11.88
CA ASP A 130 -12.34 -14.94 11.03
C ASP A 130 -13.51 -14.08 11.52
N ILE A 131 -13.72 -14.02 12.85
CA ILE A 131 -14.75 -13.17 13.44
C ILE A 131 -14.45 -11.69 13.15
N LEU A 132 -13.21 -11.24 13.34
CA LEU A 132 -12.80 -9.86 13.06
C LEU A 132 -12.98 -9.49 11.59
N LEU A 133 -12.62 -10.39 10.67
CA LEU A 133 -12.77 -10.19 9.23
C LEU A 133 -14.23 -10.29 8.76
N SER A 134 -15.10 -10.98 9.52
CA SER A 134 -16.52 -11.11 9.15
C SER A 134 -17.36 -9.87 9.47
N ILE A 135 -16.80 -8.88 10.19
CA ILE A 135 -17.50 -7.63 10.47
C ILE A 135 -17.21 -6.63 9.32
N PRO A 136 -18.13 -6.49 8.34
CA PRO A 136 -17.88 -5.67 7.15
C PRO A 136 -17.83 -4.16 7.42
N GLY A 137 -18.15 -3.72 8.61
CA GLY A 137 -18.17 -2.31 9.00
C GLY A 137 -16.85 -1.77 9.59
N LEU A 138 -15.81 -2.60 9.76
CA LEU A 138 -14.51 -2.19 10.27
C LEU A 138 -13.47 -1.92 9.16
N LEU A 139 -13.83 -2.20 7.91
CA LEU A 139 -13.01 -1.85 6.75
C LEU A 139 -13.49 -0.50 6.22
N PRO A 140 -12.62 0.54 6.19
CA PRO A 140 -12.91 1.83 5.61
C PRO A 140 -13.15 1.76 4.11
#